data_ab5099311e06352fa7d852ccfb031c12
#
_entry.id   ab5099311e06352fa7d852ccfb031c12
#
_cell.length_a   1.000
_cell.length_b   1.000
_cell.length_c   1.000
_cell.angle_alpha   90.00
_cell.angle_beta   90.00
_cell.angle_gamma   90.00
#
_symmetry.space_group_name_H-M   'P 1'
#
loop_
_entity.id
_entity.type
_entity.pdbx_description
1 polymer ?
#
loop_
_entity_poly.entity_id
_entity_poly.type
_entity_poly.pdbx_seq_one_letter_code
_entity_poly.pdbx_strand_id
1 'polypeptide(L)'
;MNYSHEEMYLIEKDPKLKNIILENQHIKFKKATKNYYHSMINLVISQFISTSAALSISNNLLKHFEDQYFKDAHFSDLSLVDIQKLGFSMNKAKSIKAITEEFLTKSFLHNMTSLSENDFDLYLLSIYGVGPWTLNMFKLFTLGEKDIFSSKDAALRKAMNINDMVPLTAKHGEYEDYSMLWKPHRSIACLHLWKSLD
;
A
#
# COMPACT_ATOMS: atom_id res chain seq x y z
N MET A 1 -24.77 -2.45 15.74
CA MET A 1 -23.48 -2.54 15.02
C MET A 1 -22.65 -1.34 15.45
N ASN A 2 -21.43 -1.56 15.95
CA ASN A 2 -20.56 -0.46 16.40
C ASN A 2 -19.60 -0.07 15.25
N TYR A 3 -20.03 0.88 14.42
CA TYR A 3 -19.14 1.52 13.48
C TYR A 3 -18.21 2.51 14.20
N SER A 4 -16.99 2.71 13.67
CA SER A 4 -16.09 3.74 14.16
C SER A 4 -16.63 5.14 13.84
N HIS A 5 -16.10 6.16 14.50
CA HIS A 5 -16.44 7.56 14.20
C HIS A 5 -16.14 7.90 12.72
N GLU A 6 -15.05 7.38 12.19
CA GLU A 6 -14.64 7.57 10.80
C GLU A 6 -15.63 6.93 9.82
N GLU A 7 -16.09 5.70 10.11
CA GLU A 7 -17.10 5.02 9.28
C GLU A 7 -18.45 5.74 9.33
N MET A 8 -18.86 6.21 10.50
CA MET A 8 -20.10 7.00 10.63
C MET A 8 -20.03 8.29 9.81
N TYR A 9 -18.88 8.98 9.85
CA TYR A 9 -18.66 10.15 9.00
C TYR A 9 -18.81 9.82 7.51
N LEU A 10 -18.19 8.73 7.05
CA LEU A 10 -18.25 8.30 5.64
C LEU A 10 -19.68 7.90 5.21
N ILE A 11 -20.45 7.24 6.09
CA ILE A 11 -21.85 6.89 5.87
C ILE A 11 -22.73 8.12 5.63
N GLU A 12 -22.44 9.21 6.33
CA GLU A 12 -23.19 10.46 6.19
C GLU A 12 -22.79 11.23 4.91
N LYS A 13 -21.52 11.15 4.52
CA LYS A 13 -20.97 11.93 3.41
C LYS A 13 -21.23 11.35 2.03
N ASP A 14 -21.25 10.01 1.92
CA ASP A 14 -21.36 9.34 0.62
C ASP A 14 -22.40 8.21 0.66
N PRO A 15 -23.59 8.40 0.05
CA PRO A 15 -24.63 7.37 0.00
C PRO A 15 -24.20 6.09 -0.71
N LYS A 16 -23.27 6.16 -1.67
CA LYS A 16 -22.77 4.97 -2.39
C LYS A 16 -21.79 4.20 -1.51
N LEU A 17 -20.87 4.88 -0.85
CA LEU A 17 -19.95 4.27 0.10
C LEU A 17 -20.68 3.73 1.33
N LYS A 18 -21.78 4.39 1.76
CA LYS A 18 -22.64 3.90 2.85
C LYS A 18 -23.09 2.46 2.62
N ASN A 19 -23.60 2.13 1.44
CA ASN A 19 -24.06 0.78 1.13
C ASN A 19 -22.94 -0.24 1.31
N ILE A 20 -21.76 0.07 0.80
CA ILE A 20 -20.55 -0.76 0.91
C ILE A 20 -20.15 -0.95 2.39
N ILE A 21 -20.17 0.13 3.19
CA ILE A 21 -19.83 0.06 4.62
C ILE A 21 -20.82 -0.82 5.37
N LEU A 22 -22.10 -0.69 5.08
CA LEU A 22 -23.14 -1.49 5.74
C LEU A 22 -23.02 -2.98 5.40
N GLU A 23 -22.72 -3.34 4.15
CA GLU A 23 -22.47 -4.72 3.73
C GLU A 23 -21.18 -5.29 4.33
N ASN A 24 -20.10 -4.52 4.31
CA ASN A 24 -18.82 -4.92 4.85
C ASN A 24 -18.78 -5.04 6.36
N GLN A 25 -19.69 -4.38 7.06
CA GLN A 25 -19.66 -4.16 8.50
C GLN A 25 -18.39 -3.38 8.94
N HIS A 26 -18.16 -3.29 10.27
CA HIS A 26 -17.00 -2.59 10.78
C HIS A 26 -15.67 -3.21 10.32
N ILE A 27 -14.76 -2.36 9.81
CA ILE A 27 -13.39 -2.74 9.46
C ILE A 27 -12.43 -2.08 10.45
N LYS A 28 -11.68 -2.90 11.18
CA LYS A 28 -10.67 -2.38 12.09
C LYS A 28 -9.48 -1.83 11.30
N PHE A 29 -9.24 -0.53 11.40
CA PHE A 29 -8.03 0.08 10.85
C PHE A 29 -6.79 -0.40 11.62
N LYS A 30 -5.80 -0.92 10.90
CA LYS A 30 -4.57 -1.43 11.53
C LYS A 30 -3.72 -0.26 12.03
N LYS A 31 -3.13 -0.42 13.21
CA LYS A 31 -2.14 0.52 13.73
C LYS A 31 -0.85 0.46 12.89
N ALA A 32 -0.11 1.58 12.89
CA ALA A 32 1.22 1.65 12.30
C ALA A 32 2.14 0.52 12.78
N THR A 33 3.01 0.05 11.90
CA THR A 33 4.04 -0.93 12.22
C THR A 33 5.42 -0.29 12.11
N LYS A 34 6.38 -0.76 12.90
CA LYS A 34 7.79 -0.36 12.80
C LYS A 34 8.60 -1.32 11.91
N ASN A 35 7.96 -2.30 11.31
CA ASN A 35 8.63 -3.29 10.46
C ASN A 35 8.73 -2.77 9.00
N TYR A 36 9.41 -1.63 8.85
CA TYR A 36 9.42 -0.84 7.61
C TYR A 36 10.02 -1.59 6.43
N TYR A 37 11.14 -2.30 6.64
CA TYR A 37 11.78 -3.09 5.58
C TYR A 37 10.85 -4.18 5.06
N HIS A 38 10.30 -5.01 5.97
CA HIS A 38 9.33 -6.03 5.61
C HIS A 38 8.15 -5.46 4.82
N SER A 39 7.63 -4.31 5.25
CA SER A 39 6.53 -3.63 4.56
C SER A 39 6.93 -3.22 3.15
N MET A 40 8.09 -2.60 2.96
CA MET A 40 8.57 -2.17 1.64
C MET A 40 8.78 -3.36 0.69
N ILE A 41 9.37 -4.46 1.16
CA ILE A 41 9.55 -5.67 0.34
C ILE A 41 8.19 -6.26 -0.07
N ASN A 42 7.22 -6.35 0.85
CA ASN A 42 5.88 -6.82 0.52
C ASN A 42 5.16 -5.91 -0.50
N LEU A 43 5.36 -4.60 -0.43
CA LEU A 43 4.81 -3.68 -1.42
C LEU A 43 5.44 -3.91 -2.80
N VAL A 44 6.76 -4.13 -2.90
CA VAL A 44 7.40 -4.50 -4.17
C VAL A 44 6.88 -5.84 -4.69
N ILE A 45 6.69 -6.83 -3.82
CA ILE A 45 6.09 -8.12 -4.21
C ILE A 45 4.69 -7.89 -4.80
N SER A 46 3.87 -7.04 -4.18
CA SER A 46 2.47 -6.81 -4.53
C SER A 46 2.25 -6.01 -5.83
N GLN A 47 3.27 -5.32 -6.35
CA GLN A 47 3.15 -4.55 -7.57
C GLN A 47 2.70 -5.41 -8.76
N PHE A 48 1.63 -4.97 -9.45
CA PHE A 48 1.12 -5.58 -10.70
C PHE A 48 0.61 -7.03 -10.58
N ILE A 49 0.30 -7.52 -9.39
CA ILE A 49 -0.27 -8.86 -9.17
C ILE A 49 -1.43 -8.81 -8.19
N SER A 50 -2.22 -9.88 -8.10
CA SER A 50 -3.30 -9.98 -7.13
C SER A 50 -2.79 -10.11 -5.68
N THR A 51 -3.60 -9.72 -4.72
CA THR A 51 -3.31 -9.85 -3.29
C THR A 51 -3.01 -11.30 -2.90
N SER A 52 -3.77 -12.26 -3.42
CA SER A 52 -3.56 -13.69 -3.15
C SER A 52 -2.22 -14.19 -3.69
N ALA A 53 -1.83 -13.78 -4.92
CA ALA A 53 -0.54 -14.11 -5.49
C ALA A 53 0.61 -13.47 -4.69
N ALA A 54 0.48 -12.21 -4.27
CA ALA A 54 1.47 -11.53 -3.46
C ALA A 54 1.69 -12.22 -2.11
N LEU A 55 0.61 -12.61 -1.42
CA LEU A 55 0.66 -13.35 -0.16
C LEU A 55 1.34 -14.72 -0.34
N SER A 56 1.01 -15.45 -1.40
CA SER A 56 1.64 -16.74 -1.68
C SER A 56 3.15 -16.60 -1.89
N ILE A 57 3.59 -15.64 -2.70
CA ILE A 57 5.02 -15.36 -2.94
C ILE A 57 5.71 -14.97 -1.63
N SER A 58 5.13 -14.03 -0.88
CA SER A 58 5.70 -13.58 0.40
C SER A 58 5.88 -14.74 1.37
N ASN A 59 4.85 -15.57 1.57
CA ASN A 59 4.90 -16.70 2.49
C ASN A 59 5.93 -17.75 2.06
N ASN A 60 6.05 -18.06 0.77
CA ASN A 60 7.03 -19.00 0.26
C ASN A 60 8.47 -18.50 0.47
N LEU A 61 8.72 -17.22 0.26
CA LEU A 61 10.03 -16.61 0.50
C LEU A 61 10.38 -16.56 1.98
N LEU A 62 9.43 -16.20 2.86
CA LEU A 62 9.65 -16.21 4.30
C LEU A 62 9.96 -17.64 4.81
N LYS A 63 9.27 -18.63 4.26
CA LYS A 63 9.57 -20.04 4.55
C LYS A 63 10.98 -20.44 4.04
N HIS A 64 11.37 -19.96 2.85
CA HIS A 64 12.71 -20.20 2.31
C HIS A 64 13.83 -19.59 3.18
N PHE A 65 13.59 -18.39 3.73
CA PHE A 65 14.51 -17.72 4.63
C PHE A 65 14.38 -18.18 6.09
N GLU A 66 13.47 -19.08 6.41
CA GLU A 66 13.17 -19.55 7.76
C GLU A 66 12.89 -18.41 8.75
N ASP A 67 12.17 -17.38 8.28
CA ASP A 67 11.89 -16.18 9.06
C ASP A 67 10.41 -15.77 8.99
N GLN A 68 9.98 -14.95 9.95
CA GLN A 68 8.61 -14.40 9.99
C GLN A 68 8.50 -13.06 9.26
N TYR A 69 9.61 -12.36 9.06
CA TYR A 69 9.68 -11.04 8.45
C TYR A 69 10.89 -10.94 7.53
N PHE A 70 10.74 -10.20 6.42
CA PHE A 70 11.89 -9.84 5.60
C PHE A 70 12.83 -8.92 6.37
N LYS A 71 14.12 -9.22 6.30
CA LYS A 71 15.24 -8.45 6.85
C LYS A 71 16.19 -8.08 5.71
N ASP A 72 16.89 -6.97 5.86
CA ASP A 72 17.90 -6.53 4.88
C ASP A 72 18.97 -7.60 4.61
N ALA A 73 19.37 -8.36 5.66
CA ALA A 73 20.28 -9.48 5.54
C ALA A 73 19.85 -10.59 4.56
N HIS A 74 18.55 -10.73 4.28
CA HIS A 74 18.07 -11.74 3.30
C HIS A 74 18.48 -11.42 1.87
N PHE A 75 18.73 -10.15 1.57
CA PHE A 75 18.99 -9.68 0.19
C PHE A 75 20.31 -8.92 0.06
N SER A 76 21.01 -8.61 1.16
CA SER A 76 22.24 -7.83 1.18
C SER A 76 23.31 -8.39 0.25
N ASP A 77 23.59 -9.71 0.38
CA ASP A 77 24.67 -10.37 -0.33
C ASP A 77 24.25 -11.00 -1.65
N LEU A 78 22.93 -11.00 -1.95
CA LEU A 78 22.42 -11.58 -3.20
C LEU A 78 22.70 -10.65 -4.38
N SER A 79 23.18 -11.22 -5.49
CA SER A 79 23.23 -10.54 -6.77
C SER A 79 21.82 -10.35 -7.34
N LEU A 80 21.68 -9.46 -8.35
CA LEU A 80 20.41 -9.30 -9.07
C LEU A 80 19.92 -10.63 -9.69
N VAL A 81 20.86 -11.45 -10.18
CA VAL A 81 20.55 -12.75 -10.77
C VAL A 81 20.06 -13.72 -9.70
N ASP A 82 20.63 -13.70 -8.49
CA ASP A 82 20.17 -14.57 -7.42
C ASP A 82 18.77 -14.17 -6.92
N ILE A 83 18.49 -12.88 -6.83
CA ILE A 83 17.12 -12.39 -6.53
C ILE A 83 16.13 -12.82 -7.64
N GLN A 84 16.55 -12.79 -8.91
CA GLN A 84 15.69 -13.31 -9.99
C GLN A 84 15.41 -14.81 -9.85
N LYS A 85 16.38 -15.62 -9.41
CA LYS A 85 16.17 -17.06 -9.15
C LYS A 85 15.14 -17.33 -8.06
N LEU A 86 14.88 -16.36 -7.17
CA LEU A 86 13.78 -16.41 -6.19
C LEU A 86 12.38 -16.16 -6.82
N GLY A 87 12.30 -15.94 -8.14
CA GLY A 87 11.04 -15.74 -8.87
C GLY A 87 10.70 -14.28 -9.18
N PHE A 88 11.62 -13.35 -8.96
CA PHE A 88 11.40 -11.94 -9.25
C PHE A 88 11.75 -11.54 -10.69
N SER A 89 11.02 -10.59 -11.26
CA SER A 89 11.47 -9.90 -12.47
C SER A 89 12.74 -9.07 -12.20
N MET A 90 13.50 -8.75 -13.24
CA MET A 90 14.69 -7.90 -13.10
C MET A 90 14.36 -6.54 -12.47
N ASN A 91 13.21 -5.94 -12.81
CA ASN A 91 12.80 -4.66 -12.21
C ASN A 91 12.52 -4.79 -10.71
N LYS A 92 11.82 -5.84 -10.28
CA LYS A 92 11.62 -6.12 -8.85
C LYS A 92 12.92 -6.43 -8.13
N ALA A 93 13.85 -7.17 -8.76
CA ALA A 93 15.16 -7.44 -8.18
C ALA A 93 15.95 -6.14 -7.95
N LYS A 94 15.95 -5.23 -8.92
CA LYS A 94 16.57 -3.89 -8.77
C LYS A 94 15.90 -3.08 -7.65
N SER A 95 14.57 -3.12 -7.55
CA SER A 95 13.84 -2.42 -6.49
C SER A 95 14.19 -2.97 -5.10
N ILE A 96 14.25 -4.29 -4.96
CA ILE A 96 14.64 -4.94 -3.71
C ILE A 96 16.07 -4.52 -3.32
N LYS A 97 17.03 -4.53 -4.25
CA LYS A 97 18.42 -4.10 -3.96
C LYS A 97 18.49 -2.64 -3.54
N ALA A 98 17.81 -1.73 -4.25
CA ALA A 98 17.79 -0.31 -3.91
C ALA A 98 17.21 -0.07 -2.51
N ILE A 99 16.09 -0.71 -2.19
CA ILE A 99 15.49 -0.62 -0.85
C ILE A 99 16.44 -1.21 0.21
N THR A 100 17.07 -2.35 -0.07
CA THR A 100 18.00 -2.99 0.86
C THR A 100 19.18 -2.06 1.20
N GLU A 101 19.72 -1.37 0.20
CA GLU A 101 20.82 -0.42 0.38
C GLU A 101 20.43 0.75 1.30
N GLU A 102 19.23 1.32 1.14
CA GLU A 102 18.71 2.38 2.00
C GLU A 102 18.60 1.96 3.47
N PHE A 103 18.29 0.69 3.73
CA PHE A 103 18.23 0.16 5.10
C PHE A 103 19.61 -0.19 5.67
N LEU A 104 20.51 -0.76 4.87
CA LEU A 104 21.90 -1.08 5.28
C LEU A 104 22.68 0.19 5.64
N THR A 105 22.54 1.24 4.85
CA THR A 105 23.16 2.56 5.11
C THR A 105 22.46 3.34 6.21
N LYS A 106 21.33 2.85 6.74
CA LYS A 106 20.43 3.53 7.68
C LYS A 106 19.83 4.85 7.16
N SER A 107 19.97 5.13 5.87
CA SER A 107 19.43 6.34 5.23
C SER A 107 17.92 6.42 5.38
N PHE A 108 17.22 5.29 5.22
CA PHE A 108 15.77 5.23 5.39
C PHE A 108 15.31 5.73 6.76
N LEU A 109 15.87 5.17 7.84
CA LEU A 109 15.48 5.54 9.21
C LEU A 109 15.89 6.98 9.56
N HIS A 110 17.06 7.41 9.11
CA HIS A 110 17.52 8.77 9.29
C HIS A 110 16.57 9.77 8.61
N ASN A 111 16.28 9.57 7.33
CA ASN A 111 15.41 10.46 6.56
C ASN A 111 13.98 10.48 7.09
N MET A 112 13.44 9.32 7.50
CA MET A 112 12.10 9.24 8.10
C MET A 112 11.96 10.07 9.38
N THR A 113 13.04 10.23 10.15
CA THR A 113 13.01 10.96 11.43
C THR A 113 13.46 12.42 11.34
N SER A 114 14.19 12.78 10.28
CA SER A 114 14.82 14.11 10.14
C SER A 114 14.17 14.99 9.08
N LEU A 115 13.51 14.41 8.08
CA LEU A 115 12.87 15.16 7.00
C LEU A 115 11.44 15.59 7.37
N SER A 116 10.97 16.67 6.73
CA SER A 116 9.55 16.96 6.70
C SER A 116 8.77 15.86 5.98
N GLU A 117 7.44 15.79 6.17
CA GLU A 117 6.61 14.78 5.49
C GLU A 117 6.77 14.87 3.96
N ASN A 118 6.73 16.07 3.40
CA ASN A 118 6.88 16.27 1.95
C ASN A 118 8.27 15.85 1.44
N ASP A 119 9.33 16.20 2.18
CA ASP A 119 10.69 15.83 1.80
C ASP A 119 10.92 14.32 1.93
N PHE A 120 10.29 13.68 2.93
CA PHE A 120 10.33 12.23 3.07
C PHE A 120 9.57 11.53 1.93
N ASP A 121 8.43 12.05 1.51
CA ASP A 121 7.70 11.55 0.34
C ASP A 121 8.58 11.63 -0.93
N LEU A 122 9.26 12.77 -1.15
CA LEU A 122 10.19 12.94 -2.27
C LEU A 122 11.38 11.98 -2.18
N TYR A 123 11.94 11.80 -0.98
CA TYR A 123 13.00 10.82 -0.77
C TYR A 123 12.54 9.39 -1.10
N LEU A 124 11.37 8.97 -0.62
CA LEU A 124 10.82 7.64 -0.97
C LEU A 124 10.63 7.46 -2.47
N LEU A 125 10.12 8.48 -3.16
CA LEU A 125 9.94 8.47 -4.61
C LEU A 125 11.26 8.45 -5.39
N SER A 126 12.38 8.84 -4.78
CA SER A 126 13.71 8.76 -5.40
C SER A 126 14.30 7.34 -5.40
N ILE A 127 13.80 6.45 -4.53
CA ILE A 127 14.26 5.06 -4.44
C ILE A 127 13.76 4.28 -5.66
N TYR A 128 14.66 3.60 -6.35
CA TYR A 128 14.29 2.82 -7.55
C TYR A 128 13.17 1.81 -7.24
N GLY A 129 12.09 1.89 -8.02
CA GLY A 129 10.92 1.01 -7.89
C GLY A 129 9.88 1.45 -6.88
N VAL A 130 10.10 2.56 -6.17
CA VAL A 130 9.11 3.19 -5.31
C VAL A 130 8.40 4.29 -6.10
N GLY A 131 7.20 3.99 -6.60
CA GLY A 131 6.36 4.95 -7.29
C GLY A 131 5.24 5.51 -6.39
N PRO A 132 4.37 6.41 -6.90
CA PRO A 132 3.29 7.02 -6.13
C PRO A 132 2.33 6.00 -5.49
N TRP A 133 2.04 4.88 -6.17
CA TRP A 133 1.23 3.81 -5.60
C TRP A 133 1.92 3.17 -4.38
N THR A 134 3.20 2.84 -4.49
CA THR A 134 3.98 2.23 -3.39
C THR A 134 4.09 3.17 -2.21
N LEU A 135 4.35 4.46 -2.45
CA LEU A 135 4.35 5.50 -1.42
C LEU A 135 3.01 5.54 -0.67
N ASN A 136 1.89 5.65 -1.39
CA ASN A 136 0.56 5.72 -0.79
C ASN A 136 0.23 4.46 0.02
N MET A 137 0.57 3.27 -0.48
CA MET A 137 0.36 2.02 0.25
C MET A 137 1.25 1.93 1.49
N PHE A 138 2.49 2.43 1.42
CA PHE A 138 3.37 2.51 2.59
C PHE A 138 2.80 3.44 3.66
N LYS A 139 2.34 4.63 3.29
CA LYS A 139 1.70 5.58 4.21
C LYS A 139 0.46 4.98 4.85
N LEU A 140 -0.41 4.33 4.06
CA LEU A 140 -1.66 3.74 4.55
C LEU A 140 -1.41 2.52 5.45
N PHE A 141 -0.67 1.51 4.96
CA PHE A 141 -0.58 0.21 5.65
C PHE A 141 0.56 0.15 6.67
N THR A 142 1.61 0.97 6.50
CA THR A 142 2.79 0.92 7.35
C THR A 142 2.80 2.07 8.36
N LEU A 143 2.59 3.30 7.90
CA LEU A 143 2.56 4.46 8.80
C LEU A 143 1.19 4.63 9.47
N GLY A 144 0.14 4.03 8.93
CA GLY A 144 -1.22 4.09 9.49
C GLY A 144 -1.89 5.46 9.27
N GLU A 145 -1.54 6.14 8.19
CA GLU A 145 -2.14 7.41 7.84
C GLU A 145 -3.61 7.24 7.43
N LYS A 146 -4.48 8.09 7.95
CA LYS A 146 -5.93 7.94 7.80
C LYS A 146 -6.50 8.61 6.55
N ASP A 147 -5.73 9.46 5.88
CA ASP A 147 -6.22 10.24 4.75
C ASP A 147 -5.43 10.00 3.45
N ILE A 148 -5.24 8.73 3.11
CA ILE A 148 -4.58 8.28 1.88
C ILE A 148 -5.59 7.73 0.89
N PHE A 149 -5.47 8.16 -0.37
CA PHE A 149 -6.15 7.59 -1.53
C PHE A 149 -5.16 7.50 -2.69
N SER A 150 -5.35 6.57 -3.60
CA SER A 150 -4.50 6.42 -4.78
C SER A 150 -5.32 6.03 -6.01
N SER A 151 -5.50 6.96 -6.92
CA SER A 151 -6.09 6.67 -8.23
C SER A 151 -5.22 5.74 -9.10
N LYS A 152 -3.96 5.50 -8.71
CA LYS A 152 -3.08 4.51 -9.36
C LYS A 152 -3.42 3.08 -8.97
N ASP A 153 -4.18 2.86 -7.89
CA ASP A 153 -4.63 1.54 -7.50
C ASP A 153 -5.78 1.06 -8.39
N ALA A 154 -5.53 -0.03 -9.13
CA ALA A 154 -6.49 -0.56 -10.10
C ALA A 154 -7.74 -1.15 -9.41
N ALA A 155 -7.57 -1.74 -8.21
CA ALA A 155 -8.68 -2.31 -7.46
C ALA A 155 -9.59 -1.21 -6.90
N LEU A 156 -9.04 -0.10 -6.41
CA LEU A 156 -9.85 1.05 -5.99
C LEU A 156 -10.67 1.61 -7.15
N ARG A 157 -10.05 1.84 -8.32
CA ARG A 157 -10.80 2.29 -9.50
C ARG A 157 -11.91 1.31 -9.88
N LYS A 158 -11.59 0.00 -9.91
CA LYS A 158 -12.59 -1.04 -10.20
C LYS A 158 -13.76 -0.99 -9.21
N ALA A 159 -13.49 -0.91 -7.92
CA ALA A 159 -14.53 -0.82 -6.89
C ALA A 159 -15.41 0.43 -7.06
N MET A 160 -14.79 1.59 -7.32
CA MET A 160 -15.51 2.84 -7.55
C MET A 160 -16.38 2.79 -8.81
N ASN A 161 -15.90 2.16 -9.89
CA ASN A 161 -16.69 2.00 -11.12
C ASN A 161 -17.88 1.05 -10.92
N ILE A 162 -17.69 -0.09 -10.27
CA ILE A 162 -18.77 -1.07 -10.01
C ILE A 162 -19.89 -0.46 -9.16
N ASN A 163 -19.54 0.48 -8.27
CA ASN A 163 -20.49 1.17 -7.41
C ASN A 163 -20.97 2.51 -8.00
N ASP A 164 -20.83 2.73 -9.29
CA ASP A 164 -21.25 3.92 -10.01
C ASP A 164 -20.73 5.26 -9.43
N MET A 165 -19.66 5.23 -8.65
CA MET A 165 -19.06 6.43 -8.07
C MET A 165 -18.41 7.30 -9.14
N VAL A 166 -17.72 6.65 -10.08
CA VAL A 166 -17.01 7.29 -11.20
C VAL A 166 -17.24 6.46 -12.45
N PRO A 167 -17.46 7.05 -13.65
CA PRO A 167 -17.67 6.28 -14.86
C PRO A 167 -16.42 5.53 -15.31
N LEU A 168 -16.59 4.42 -16.06
CA LEU A 168 -15.48 3.61 -16.58
C LEU A 168 -14.49 4.39 -17.47
N THR A 169 -14.96 5.48 -18.09
CA THR A 169 -14.14 6.34 -18.96
C THR A 169 -13.34 7.39 -18.19
N ALA A 170 -13.51 7.46 -16.88
CA ALA A 170 -12.88 8.47 -16.03
C ALA A 170 -11.35 8.40 -16.05
N LYS A 171 -10.74 9.57 -16.01
CA LYS A 171 -9.30 9.73 -15.84
C LYS A 171 -8.92 9.71 -14.35
N HIS A 172 -7.64 9.53 -14.05
CA HIS A 172 -7.15 9.48 -12.67
C HIS A 172 -7.61 10.65 -11.79
N GLY A 173 -7.67 11.88 -12.34
CA GLY A 173 -8.11 13.06 -11.61
C GLY A 173 -9.53 12.94 -11.07
N GLU A 174 -10.47 12.38 -11.86
CA GLU A 174 -11.87 12.25 -11.44
C GLU A 174 -12.04 11.30 -10.25
N TYR A 175 -11.19 10.27 -10.12
CA TYR A 175 -11.17 9.41 -8.93
C TYR A 175 -10.61 10.15 -7.71
N GLU A 176 -9.55 10.96 -7.90
CA GLU A 176 -8.99 11.80 -6.83
C GLU A 176 -10.04 12.83 -6.37
N ASP A 177 -10.73 13.51 -7.30
CA ASP A 177 -11.76 14.51 -7.01
C ASP A 177 -12.94 13.89 -6.25
N TYR A 178 -13.41 12.70 -6.67
CA TYR A 178 -14.48 11.99 -5.94
C TYR A 178 -14.04 11.65 -4.53
N SER A 179 -12.80 11.18 -4.35
CA SER A 179 -12.25 10.79 -3.06
C SER A 179 -12.18 11.94 -2.04
N MET A 180 -12.26 13.19 -2.50
CA MET A 180 -12.26 14.36 -1.62
C MET A 180 -13.48 14.40 -0.68
N LEU A 181 -14.60 13.74 -1.06
CA LEU A 181 -15.77 13.56 -0.19
C LEU A 181 -15.44 12.81 1.12
N TRP A 182 -14.43 11.97 1.09
CA TRP A 182 -14.07 11.08 2.18
C TRP A 182 -13.04 11.67 3.15
N LYS A 183 -12.47 12.85 2.84
CA LYS A 183 -11.51 13.50 3.73
C LYS A 183 -12.15 13.81 5.09
N PRO A 184 -11.40 13.61 6.20
CA PRO A 184 -10.00 13.17 6.31
C PRO A 184 -9.84 11.65 6.53
N HIS A 185 -10.78 10.83 6.04
CA HIS A 185 -10.86 9.38 6.32
C HIS A 185 -10.72 8.50 5.07
N ARG A 186 -10.02 8.98 4.03
CA ARG A 186 -9.89 8.30 2.73
C ARG A 186 -9.30 6.88 2.85
N SER A 187 -8.38 6.65 3.79
CA SER A 187 -7.81 5.31 4.01
C SER A 187 -8.87 4.29 4.44
N ILE A 188 -9.82 4.68 5.28
CA ILE A 188 -10.93 3.81 5.70
C ILE A 188 -11.87 3.52 4.53
N ALA A 189 -12.18 4.54 3.72
CA ALA A 189 -12.95 4.36 2.50
C ALA A 189 -12.27 3.35 1.55
N CYS A 190 -10.95 3.45 1.36
CA CYS A 190 -10.18 2.49 0.56
C CYS A 190 -10.31 1.05 1.08
N LEU A 191 -10.23 0.84 2.41
CA LEU A 191 -10.40 -0.49 3.00
C LEU A 191 -11.76 -1.10 2.68
N HIS A 192 -12.83 -0.30 2.76
CA HIS A 192 -14.16 -0.75 2.41
C HIS A 192 -14.32 -1.04 0.92
N LEU A 193 -13.71 -0.21 0.05
CA LEU A 193 -13.72 -0.43 -1.40
C LEU A 193 -12.96 -1.71 -1.78
N TRP A 194 -11.78 -1.96 -1.22
CA TRP A 194 -11.07 -3.22 -1.47
C TRP A 194 -11.87 -4.42 -1.02
N LYS A 195 -12.45 -4.37 0.19
CA LYS A 195 -13.25 -5.48 0.73
C LYS A 195 -14.52 -5.76 -0.07
N SER A 196 -15.08 -4.77 -0.77
CA SER A 196 -16.25 -4.97 -1.64
C SER A 196 -15.93 -5.75 -2.93
N LEU A 197 -14.66 -6.05 -3.19
CA LEU A 197 -14.23 -6.86 -4.34
C LEU A 197 -13.96 -8.33 -3.99
N ASP A 198 -13.98 -8.68 -2.69
CA ASP A 198 -13.82 -10.05 -2.20
C ASP A 198 -15.15 -10.79 -2.31
#